data_7696cb9b89029a2414445da951b245b7
#
_entry.id   7696cb9b89029a2414445da951b245b7
#
_cell.length_a   1.000
_cell.length_b   1.000
_cell.length_c   1.000
_cell.angle_alpha   90.00
_cell.angle_beta   90.00
_cell.angle_gamma   90.00
#
_symmetry.space_group_name_H-M   'P 1'
#
loop_
_entity.id
_entity.type
_entity.pdbx_description
1 polymer ?
#
loop_
_entity_poly.entity_id
_entity_poly.type
_entity_poly.pdbx_seq_one_letter_code
_entity_poly.pdbx_strand_id
1 'polypeptide(L)'
;MSNYHSYFIAGPENISPSHMIDNENKEQALVRIVKTLALNGLNVFQLRAKNLLDNEIMKLLNDLKSSMKDTNTKLCINDNVHVASQTKDIIDIVHLGQSD
;
A
#
# COMPACT_ATOMS: atom_id res chain seq x y z
N MET A 1 26.65 -9.53 -2.77
CA MET A 1 25.39 -9.39 -3.07
C MET A 1 24.63 -8.87 -1.98
N SER A 2 24.03 -7.86 -2.17
CA SER A 2 23.30 -7.28 -1.09
C SER A 2 21.92 -7.90 -1.02
N ASN A 3 21.43 -8.04 0.17
CA ASN A 3 20.10 -8.51 0.42
C ASN A 3 19.26 -7.37 0.96
N TYR A 4 19.41 -6.21 0.37
CA TYR A 4 18.64 -5.11 0.83
C TYR A 4 17.18 -5.33 0.55
N HIS A 5 16.38 -5.10 1.55
CA HIS A 5 14.95 -5.11 1.41
C HIS A 5 14.45 -3.76 1.85
N SER A 6 13.97 -2.96 0.93
CA SER A 6 13.36 -1.70 1.28
C SER A 6 11.89 -1.96 1.59
N TYR A 7 11.41 -1.30 2.62
CA TYR A 7 10.08 -1.54 3.15
C TYR A 7 9.46 -0.19 3.45
N PHE A 8 8.26 0.05 2.98
CA PHE A 8 7.56 1.29 3.23
C PHE A 8 6.16 0.96 3.75
N ILE A 9 5.82 1.50 4.90
CA ILE A 9 4.52 1.26 5.55
C ILE A 9 3.82 2.59 5.66
N ALA A 10 2.62 2.69 5.13
CA ALA A 10 1.87 3.93 5.20
C ALA A 10 0.41 3.69 4.87
N GLY A 11 -0.42 4.66 5.21
CA GLY A 11 -1.80 4.72 4.82
C GLY A 11 -2.16 6.16 4.47
N PRO A 12 -3.40 6.39 4.03
CA PRO A 12 -3.79 7.76 3.67
C PRO A 12 -3.62 8.76 4.81
N GLU A 13 -3.76 8.32 6.06
CA GLU A 13 -3.61 9.22 7.19
C GLU A 13 -2.19 9.76 7.34
N ASN A 14 -1.22 9.14 6.69
CA ASN A 14 0.16 9.61 6.73
C ASN A 14 0.45 10.68 5.69
N ILE A 15 -0.50 10.96 4.80
CA ILE A 15 -0.31 11.93 3.74
C ILE A 15 -0.72 13.30 4.26
N SER A 16 0.22 14.25 4.19
CA SER A 16 -0.08 15.62 4.57
C SER A 16 -0.43 16.44 3.33
N PRO A 17 -1.06 17.61 3.50
CA PRO A 17 -1.38 18.45 2.35
C PRO A 17 -0.17 18.79 1.48
N SER A 18 1.02 18.85 2.08
CA SER A 18 2.22 19.19 1.32
C SER A 18 2.62 18.07 0.36
N HIS A 19 2.09 16.86 0.56
CA HIS A 19 2.40 15.73 -0.33
C HIS A 19 1.40 15.64 -1.50
N MET A 20 0.31 16.40 -1.44
CA MET A 20 -0.72 16.30 -2.46
C MET A 20 -0.47 17.33 -3.55
N ILE A 21 -0.81 16.98 -4.77
CA ILE A 21 -0.69 17.88 -5.90
C ILE A 21 -2.05 18.02 -6.57
N ASP A 22 -2.29 19.19 -7.11
CA ASP A 22 -3.52 19.51 -7.82
C ASP A 22 -4.75 19.17 -6.97
N ASN A 23 -5.67 18.41 -7.49
CA ASN A 23 -6.89 18.06 -6.78
C ASN A 23 -6.86 16.65 -6.22
N GLU A 24 -5.68 16.13 -5.94
CA GLU A 24 -5.57 14.80 -5.35
C GLU A 24 -6.22 14.74 -3.98
N ASN A 25 -6.86 13.62 -3.68
CA ASN A 25 -7.17 13.31 -2.30
C ASN A 25 -6.01 12.49 -1.72
N LYS A 26 -6.10 12.14 -0.44
CA LYS A 26 -5.01 11.44 0.23
C LYS A 26 -4.74 10.07 -0.36
N GLU A 27 -5.79 9.36 -0.74
CA GLU A 27 -5.63 8.04 -1.35
C GLU A 27 -4.92 8.14 -2.70
N GLN A 28 -5.30 9.12 -3.51
CA GLN A 28 -4.65 9.31 -4.80
C GLN A 28 -3.18 9.68 -4.64
N ALA A 29 -2.88 10.54 -3.67
CA ALA A 29 -1.50 10.92 -3.41
C ALA A 29 -0.68 9.72 -2.95
N LEU A 30 -1.24 8.87 -2.10
CA LEU A 30 -0.56 7.69 -1.65
C LEU A 30 -0.23 6.76 -2.83
N VAL A 31 -1.20 6.52 -3.70
CA VAL A 31 -0.98 5.67 -4.87
C VAL A 31 0.14 6.23 -5.74
N ARG A 32 0.14 7.54 -5.98
CA ARG A 32 1.19 8.18 -6.78
C ARG A 32 2.57 8.02 -6.14
N ILE A 33 2.64 8.23 -4.83
CA ILE A 33 3.91 8.12 -4.12
C ILE A 33 4.42 6.69 -4.16
N VAL A 34 3.55 5.73 -3.91
CA VAL A 34 3.94 4.32 -3.92
C VAL A 34 4.40 3.91 -5.33
N LYS A 35 3.70 4.38 -6.37
CA LYS A 35 4.12 4.09 -7.74
C LYS A 35 5.55 4.59 -7.99
N THR A 36 5.84 5.81 -7.54
CA THR A 36 7.18 6.38 -7.71
C THR A 36 8.22 5.51 -6.99
N LEU A 37 7.90 5.10 -5.76
CA LEU A 37 8.83 4.26 -5.00
C LEU A 37 9.02 2.90 -5.66
N ALA A 38 7.94 2.33 -6.18
CA ALA A 38 8.00 1.03 -6.84
C ALA A 38 8.85 1.10 -8.10
N LEU A 39 8.71 2.16 -8.88
CA LEU A 39 9.52 2.36 -10.07
C LEU A 39 10.99 2.57 -9.73
N ASN A 40 11.28 2.96 -8.50
CA ASN A 40 12.65 3.16 -8.04
C ASN A 40 13.17 2.00 -7.20
N GLY A 41 12.51 0.85 -7.26
CA GLY A 41 13.08 -0.35 -6.67
C GLY A 41 12.59 -0.71 -5.28
N LEU A 42 11.51 -0.10 -4.79
CA LEU A 42 10.95 -0.49 -3.49
C LEU A 42 10.62 -1.99 -3.51
N ASN A 43 11.00 -2.71 -2.48
CA ASN A 43 10.74 -4.14 -2.41
C ASN A 43 9.35 -4.46 -1.91
N VAL A 44 8.91 -3.81 -0.84
CA VAL A 44 7.62 -4.10 -0.22
C VAL A 44 6.93 -2.81 0.18
N PHE A 45 5.67 -2.67 -0.19
CA PHE A 45 4.81 -1.64 0.37
C PHE A 45 3.74 -2.30 1.20
N GLN A 46 3.59 -1.86 2.45
CA GLN A 46 2.56 -2.36 3.34
C GLN A 46 1.53 -1.26 3.59
N LEU A 47 0.29 -1.54 3.23
CA LEU A 47 -0.80 -0.63 3.51
C LEU A 47 -1.26 -0.81 4.96
N ARG A 48 -1.27 0.29 5.69
CA ARG A 48 -1.76 0.31 7.06
C ARG A 48 -2.81 1.41 7.15
N ALA A 49 -4.06 1.05 6.92
CA ALA A 49 -5.15 2.01 6.88
C ALA A 49 -6.06 1.76 8.07
N LYS A 50 -6.06 2.67 9.02
CA LYS A 50 -6.81 2.46 10.25
C LYS A 50 -8.23 2.99 10.21
N ASN A 51 -8.47 4.01 9.42
CA ASN A 51 -9.76 4.70 9.45
C ASN A 51 -10.58 4.50 8.19
N LEU A 52 -10.28 3.48 7.41
CA LEU A 52 -11.02 3.20 6.19
C LEU A 52 -11.93 2.00 6.38
N LEU A 53 -13.07 2.05 5.71
CA LEU A 53 -13.96 0.90 5.66
C LEU A 53 -13.35 -0.18 4.77
N ASP A 54 -13.80 -1.42 4.92
CA ASP A 54 -13.24 -2.52 4.15
C ASP A 54 -13.35 -2.30 2.65
N ASN A 55 -14.49 -1.78 2.17
CA ASN A 55 -14.64 -1.54 0.74
C ASN A 55 -13.71 -0.43 0.26
N GLU A 56 -13.41 0.55 1.10
CA GLU A 56 -12.46 1.59 0.77
C GLU A 56 -11.05 1.04 0.70
N ILE A 57 -10.72 0.15 1.63
CA ILE A 57 -9.41 -0.51 1.62
C ILE A 57 -9.26 -1.37 0.36
N MET A 58 -10.31 -2.11 -0.01
CA MET A 58 -10.25 -2.95 -1.20
C MET A 58 -10.05 -2.12 -2.46
N LYS A 59 -10.75 -0.99 -2.56
CA LYS A 59 -10.55 -0.11 -3.71
C LYS A 59 -9.12 0.42 -3.76
N LEU A 60 -8.60 0.83 -2.61
CA LEU A 60 -7.25 1.36 -2.52
C LEU A 60 -6.22 0.29 -2.89
N LEU A 61 -6.43 -0.95 -2.43
CA LEU A 61 -5.53 -2.06 -2.78
C LEU A 61 -5.53 -2.31 -4.29
N ASN A 62 -6.69 -2.25 -4.93
CA ASN A 62 -6.77 -2.40 -6.37
C ASN A 62 -6.01 -1.29 -7.09
N ASP A 63 -6.17 -0.06 -6.64
CA ASP A 63 -5.48 1.08 -7.24
C ASP A 63 -3.97 0.95 -7.05
N LEU A 64 -3.54 0.51 -5.86
CA LEU A 64 -2.12 0.31 -5.59
C LEU A 64 -1.55 -0.79 -6.47
N LYS A 65 -2.26 -1.91 -6.56
CA LYS A 65 -1.78 -3.02 -7.38
C LYS A 65 -1.62 -2.61 -8.84
N SER A 66 -2.60 -1.86 -9.36
CA SER A 66 -2.51 -1.36 -10.74
C SER A 66 -1.31 -0.44 -10.93
N SER A 67 -1.03 0.40 -9.93
CA SER A 67 0.06 1.37 -10.05
C SER A 67 1.42 0.68 -9.94
N MET A 68 1.47 -0.49 -9.31
CA MET A 68 2.72 -1.23 -9.15
C MET A 68 2.91 -2.28 -10.24
N LYS A 69 2.02 -2.31 -11.21
CA LYS A 69 2.14 -3.23 -12.34
C LYS A 69 3.47 -3.01 -13.03
N ASP A 70 4.09 -4.05 -13.45
CA ASP A 70 5.39 -4.02 -14.12
C ASP A 70 6.54 -3.62 -13.18
N THR A 71 6.32 -3.65 -11.88
CA THR A 71 7.39 -3.50 -10.90
C THR A 71 7.51 -4.80 -10.11
N ASN A 72 8.60 -4.92 -9.36
CA ASN A 72 8.80 -6.08 -8.49
C ASN A 72 8.39 -5.84 -7.06
N THR A 73 7.70 -4.73 -6.80
CA THR A 73 7.26 -4.40 -5.45
C THR A 73 6.13 -5.34 -5.03
N LYS A 74 6.24 -5.87 -3.83
CA LYS A 74 5.19 -6.71 -3.25
C LYS A 74 4.23 -5.86 -2.45
N LEU A 75 2.96 -6.16 -2.58
CA LEU A 75 1.90 -5.46 -1.84
C LEU A 75 1.54 -6.27 -0.61
N CYS A 76 1.59 -5.62 0.54
CA CYS A 76 1.29 -6.23 1.83
C CYS A 76 0.18 -5.45 2.49
N ILE A 77 -0.69 -6.16 3.22
CA ILE A 77 -1.70 -5.49 4.04
C ILE A 77 -1.46 -5.84 5.51
N ASN A 78 -1.68 -4.83 6.37
CA ASN A 78 -1.45 -4.98 7.80
C ASN A 78 -2.77 -5.17 8.54
N ASP A 79 -2.85 -6.23 9.34
CA ASP A 79 -3.88 -6.39 10.36
C ASP A 79 -5.32 -6.49 9.85
N ASN A 80 -5.57 -6.81 8.60
CA ASN A 80 -6.93 -6.95 8.13
C ASN A 80 -7.13 -8.28 7.42
N VAL A 81 -7.34 -9.32 8.21
CA VAL A 81 -7.53 -10.67 7.68
C VAL A 81 -8.77 -10.74 6.81
N HIS A 82 -9.83 -10.03 7.18
CA HIS A 82 -11.07 -10.07 6.42
C HIS A 82 -10.87 -9.54 4.99
N VAL A 83 -10.24 -8.38 4.87
CA VAL A 83 -9.97 -7.83 3.55
C VAL A 83 -8.96 -8.70 2.82
N ALA A 84 -7.94 -9.19 3.52
CA ALA A 84 -6.94 -10.05 2.90
C ALA A 84 -7.56 -11.29 2.29
N SER A 85 -8.52 -11.90 2.97
CA SER A 85 -9.15 -13.11 2.46
C SER A 85 -9.96 -12.84 1.19
N GLN A 86 -10.44 -11.62 1.00
CA GLN A 86 -11.22 -11.24 -0.17
C GLN A 86 -10.37 -10.70 -1.30
N THR A 87 -9.10 -10.43 -1.04
CA THR A 87 -8.21 -9.80 -2.03
C THR A 87 -6.95 -10.63 -2.26
N LYS A 88 -7.06 -11.95 -2.14
CA LYS A 88 -5.90 -12.83 -2.31
C LYS A 88 -5.21 -12.66 -3.65
N ASP A 89 -5.97 -12.32 -4.68
CA ASP A 89 -5.41 -12.16 -6.02
C ASP A 89 -4.62 -10.87 -6.16
N ILE A 90 -4.76 -9.96 -5.19
CA ILE A 90 -4.14 -8.64 -5.25
C ILE A 90 -2.96 -8.56 -4.31
N ILE A 91 -3.11 -9.13 -3.11
CA ILE A 91 -2.12 -8.97 -2.06
C ILE A 91 -1.09 -10.08 -2.14
N ASP A 92 0.18 -9.70 -2.04
CA ASP A 92 1.28 -10.67 -2.05
C ASP A 92 1.59 -11.18 -0.67
N ILE A 93 1.41 -10.36 0.36
CA ILE A 93 1.80 -10.69 1.72
C ILE A 93 0.73 -10.19 2.68
N VAL A 94 0.40 -11.00 3.67
CA VAL A 94 -0.46 -10.56 4.75
C VAL A 94 0.38 -10.49 6.02
N HIS A 95 0.41 -9.31 6.65
CA HIS A 95 1.12 -9.13 7.89
C HIS A 95 0.09 -9.01 9.01
N LEU A 96 0.01 -10.04 9.84
CA LEU A 96 -0.90 -10.01 10.98
C LEU A 96 -0.21 -9.31 12.13
N GLY A 97 -0.88 -8.41 12.75
CA GLY A 97 -0.33 -7.71 13.89
C GLY A 97 -0.05 -8.66 15.01
N GLN A 98 1.07 -8.52 15.62
CA GLN A 98 1.36 -9.24 16.77
C GLN A 98 0.75 -8.55 17.84
N SER A 99 0.01 -9.10 18.51
CA SER A 99 -0.50 -8.44 19.51
C SER A 99 0.33 -8.10 20.33
N ASP A 100 0.91 -7.93 20.07
CA ASP A 100 1.55 -7.55 20.82
C ASP A 100 1.21 -6.81 21.53
#